data_d2e850bd111fe796e24d030b782b97ac
#
_entry.id   d2e850bd111fe796e24d030b782b97ac
#
_cell.length_a   1.000
_cell.length_b   1.000
_cell.length_c   1.000
_cell.angle_alpha   90.00
_cell.angle_beta   90.00
_cell.angle_gamma   90.00
#
_symmetry.space_group_name_H-M   'P 1'
#
loop_
_entity.id
_entity.type
_entity.pdbx_description
1 polymer ?
#
loop_
_entity_poly.entity_id
_entity_poly.type
_entity_poly.pdbx_seq_one_letter_code
_entity_poly.pdbx_strand_id
1 'polypeptide(L)'
;MGTRESRPSVTVREQHTFVQGRPANYSVAGEGMPVLLLHGWALGEHTYREVVEAIARQGCRVIAPSLPGFGGTGELPSDEFSLAGYARWVHDLLAALDVEESLVVLGHSFGGGVAARFAHDHRARVRSLVLVNSIGGSSWRKGQVLRSITERPLWDWGLHFPGDVFPLRQATRVLPVVAEDLLPNLMRNPRAIVRVANLARRADLRAELEALRDSGLPVTIIWAQRDGIIPRESFEALCVASGVEGTVVDGSHSWLLADPDRFGEVITNDVRIAQAARELELQAVPKRRRGMRRVSTLTPRREAVD
;
A
#
# COMPACT_ATOMS: atom_id res chain seq x y z
N MET A 1 13.55 -28.48 -22.41
CA MET A 1 14.32 -27.95 -21.29
C MET A 1 14.57 -26.49 -21.60
N GLY A 2 13.63 -25.62 -21.21
CA GLY A 2 13.77 -24.16 -21.41
C GLY A 2 14.71 -23.62 -20.34
N THR A 3 15.76 -22.95 -20.74
CA THR A 3 16.64 -22.20 -19.87
C THR A 3 15.79 -21.12 -19.17
N ARG A 4 15.62 -21.23 -17.84
CA ARG A 4 15.13 -20.12 -17.03
C ARG A 4 16.14 -18.99 -17.18
N GLU A 5 15.83 -17.99 -18.00
CA GLU A 5 16.57 -16.73 -17.97
C GLU A 5 16.62 -16.26 -16.52
N SER A 6 17.83 -16.00 -16.03
CA SER A 6 18.03 -15.45 -14.69
C SER A 6 17.35 -14.09 -14.62
N ARG A 7 16.20 -14.02 -13.94
CA ARG A 7 15.51 -12.75 -13.68
C ARG A 7 16.49 -11.82 -12.94
N PRO A 8 16.59 -10.54 -13.31
CA PRO A 8 17.47 -9.60 -12.63
C PRO A 8 17.13 -9.57 -11.13
N SER A 9 18.14 -9.75 -10.30
CA SER A 9 17.99 -9.68 -8.84
C SER A 9 17.76 -8.23 -8.44
N VAL A 10 16.63 -7.97 -7.81
CA VAL A 10 16.33 -6.66 -7.20
C VAL A 10 16.59 -6.78 -5.70
N THR A 11 17.40 -5.86 -5.17
CA THR A 11 17.70 -5.84 -3.73
C THR A 11 16.68 -4.98 -3.00
N VAL A 12 15.97 -5.56 -2.02
CA VAL A 12 15.14 -4.82 -1.07
C VAL A 12 16.04 -4.30 0.05
N ARG A 13 15.98 -3.01 0.31
CA ARG A 13 16.72 -2.33 1.38
C ARG A 13 15.76 -1.87 2.46
N GLU A 14 15.98 -2.32 3.67
CA GLU A 14 15.29 -1.86 4.87
C GLU A 14 15.90 -0.53 5.32
N GLN A 15 15.06 0.42 5.64
CA GLN A 15 15.44 1.78 6.04
C GLN A 15 14.54 2.26 7.17
N HIS A 16 14.98 3.31 7.83
CA HIS A 16 14.21 3.98 8.88
C HIS A 16 14.30 5.50 8.73
N THR A 17 13.26 6.16 9.19
CA THR A 17 13.18 7.62 9.29
C THR A 17 12.34 8.01 10.50
N PHE A 18 12.03 9.29 10.62
CA PHE A 18 11.12 9.80 11.63
C PHE A 18 9.96 10.53 10.96
N VAL A 19 8.75 10.21 11.37
CA VAL A 19 7.53 10.90 10.95
C VAL A 19 6.90 11.52 12.20
N GLN A 20 6.72 12.83 12.21
CA GLN A 20 6.22 13.58 13.37
C GLN A 20 6.98 13.26 14.67
N GLY A 21 8.32 13.10 14.58
CA GLY A 21 9.19 12.77 15.71
C GLY A 21 9.13 11.32 16.21
N ARG A 22 8.43 10.43 15.51
CA ARG A 22 8.30 9.01 15.85
C ARG A 22 9.01 8.13 14.83
N PRO A 23 9.61 7.00 15.24
CA PRO A 23 10.31 6.11 14.32
C PRO A 23 9.34 5.53 13.27
N ALA A 24 9.80 5.44 12.04
CA ALA A 24 9.09 4.84 10.92
C ALA A 24 10.04 3.95 10.12
N ASN A 25 9.72 2.68 10.01
CA ASN A 25 10.47 1.69 9.24
C ASN A 25 9.81 1.49 7.88
N TYR A 26 10.62 1.27 6.86
CA TYR A 26 10.15 1.03 5.50
C TYR A 26 11.18 0.28 4.67
N SER A 27 10.71 -0.41 3.66
CA SER A 27 11.56 -1.04 2.64
C SER A 27 11.49 -0.27 1.33
N VAL A 28 12.62 -0.24 0.60
CA VAL A 28 12.71 0.34 -0.75
C VAL A 28 13.38 -0.66 -1.69
N ALA A 29 12.85 -0.79 -2.90
CA ALA A 29 13.44 -1.60 -3.95
C ALA A 29 13.19 -1.02 -5.34
N GLY A 30 14.12 -1.28 -6.27
CA GLY A 30 14.01 -0.90 -7.66
C GLY A 30 14.14 0.58 -7.96
N GLU A 31 13.89 0.92 -9.21
CA GLU A 31 13.95 2.28 -9.76
C GLU A 31 12.79 2.48 -10.74
N GLY A 32 12.49 3.72 -11.12
CA GLY A 32 11.47 4.04 -12.12
C GLY A 32 10.16 4.57 -11.54
N MET A 33 9.01 4.02 -11.97
CA MET A 33 7.68 4.46 -11.51
C MET A 33 7.54 4.29 -10.00
N PRO A 34 7.21 5.33 -9.24
CA PRO A 34 7.03 5.21 -7.80
C PRO A 34 5.73 4.47 -7.48
N VAL A 35 5.85 3.45 -6.63
CA VAL A 35 4.75 2.64 -6.10
C VAL A 35 4.83 2.66 -4.59
N LEU A 36 3.74 3.02 -3.93
CA LEU A 36 3.56 2.87 -2.49
C LEU A 36 2.79 1.60 -2.22
N LEU A 37 3.36 0.68 -1.43
CA LEU A 37 2.71 -0.56 -1.01
C LEU A 37 2.37 -0.51 0.48
N LEU A 38 1.08 -0.61 0.81
CA LEU A 38 0.57 -0.61 2.18
C LEU A 38 0.11 -2.01 2.58
N HIS A 39 0.70 -2.53 3.66
CA HIS A 39 0.52 -3.90 4.14
C HIS A 39 -0.80 -4.13 4.92
N GLY A 40 -1.17 -5.38 5.10
CA GLY A 40 -2.33 -5.81 5.87
C GLY A 40 -2.15 -5.70 7.39
N TRP A 41 -3.26 -5.91 8.11
CA TRP A 41 -3.31 -5.88 9.57
C TRP A 41 -2.29 -6.80 10.22
N ALA A 42 -1.68 -6.35 11.32
CA ALA A 42 -0.72 -7.05 12.17
C ALA A 42 0.59 -7.47 11.50
N LEU A 43 0.82 -7.06 10.24
CA LEU A 43 2.04 -7.34 9.47
C LEU A 43 2.97 -6.11 9.44
N GLY A 44 4.01 -6.18 8.65
CA GLY A 44 4.99 -5.11 8.41
C GLY A 44 5.60 -5.24 7.02
N GLU A 45 6.63 -4.45 6.76
CA GLU A 45 7.33 -4.44 5.48
C GLU A 45 8.05 -5.75 5.17
N HIS A 46 8.52 -6.48 6.19
CA HIS A 46 9.26 -7.74 6.02
C HIS A 46 8.41 -8.83 5.36
N THR A 47 7.17 -8.98 5.81
CA THR A 47 6.21 -9.94 5.25
C THR A 47 6.01 -9.73 3.74
N TYR A 48 6.12 -8.49 3.25
CA TYR A 48 5.89 -8.16 1.84
C TYR A 48 7.16 -8.10 0.98
N ARG A 49 8.30 -8.52 1.50
CA ARG A 49 9.58 -8.43 0.79
C ARG A 49 9.56 -9.01 -0.61
N GLU A 50 9.06 -10.25 -0.78
CA GLU A 50 8.98 -10.89 -2.10
C GLU A 50 7.98 -10.18 -3.04
N VAL A 51 6.89 -9.63 -2.49
CA VAL A 51 5.92 -8.81 -3.23
C VAL A 51 6.57 -7.51 -3.73
N VAL A 52 7.35 -6.84 -2.87
CA VAL A 52 8.14 -5.64 -3.21
C VAL A 52 9.11 -5.96 -4.35
N GLU A 53 9.82 -7.08 -4.28
CA GLU A 53 10.71 -7.53 -5.35
C GLU A 53 9.97 -7.78 -6.66
N ALA A 54 8.80 -8.44 -6.61
CA ALA A 54 8.00 -8.76 -7.78
C ALA A 54 7.51 -7.49 -8.50
N ILE A 55 7.10 -6.46 -7.75
CA ILE A 55 6.70 -5.16 -8.30
C ILE A 55 7.93 -4.41 -8.86
N ALA A 56 9.03 -4.40 -8.12
CA ALA A 56 10.24 -3.69 -8.51
C ALA A 56 10.86 -4.25 -9.81
N ARG A 57 10.76 -5.56 -10.04
CA ARG A 57 11.18 -6.21 -11.30
C ARG A 57 10.43 -5.69 -12.54
N GLN A 58 9.31 -5.00 -12.36
CA GLN A 58 8.56 -4.37 -13.45
C GLN A 58 9.00 -2.93 -13.77
N GLY A 59 10.16 -2.50 -13.28
CA GLY A 59 10.68 -1.14 -13.50
C GLY A 59 9.99 -0.11 -12.59
N CYS A 60 9.68 -0.52 -11.36
CA CYS A 60 9.10 0.34 -10.34
C CYS A 60 10.10 0.61 -9.21
N ARG A 61 10.03 1.81 -8.66
CA ARG A 61 10.60 2.14 -7.35
C ARG A 61 9.50 1.93 -6.30
N VAL A 62 9.61 0.85 -5.54
CA VAL A 62 8.63 0.51 -4.52
C VAL A 62 9.04 1.05 -3.17
N ILE A 63 8.12 1.69 -2.47
CA ILE A 63 8.24 2.14 -1.09
C ILE A 63 7.17 1.38 -0.29
N ALA A 64 7.59 0.58 0.68
CA ALA A 64 6.71 -0.24 1.50
C ALA A 64 6.96 0.06 2.99
N PRO A 65 6.21 0.99 3.60
CA PRO A 65 6.35 1.29 5.01
C PRO A 65 5.66 0.24 5.87
N SER A 66 6.18 0.02 7.08
CA SER A 66 5.40 -0.51 8.18
C SER A 66 4.44 0.56 8.70
N LEU A 67 3.15 0.26 8.69
CA LEU A 67 2.11 1.18 9.16
C LEU A 67 2.21 1.40 10.68
N PRO A 68 1.79 2.57 11.19
CA PRO A 68 1.84 2.91 12.61
C PRO A 68 1.31 1.81 13.52
N GLY A 69 2.12 1.45 14.53
CA GLY A 69 1.84 0.39 15.50
C GLY A 69 2.36 -0.99 15.12
N PHE A 70 2.96 -1.14 13.92
CA PHE A 70 3.51 -2.40 13.42
C PHE A 70 4.95 -2.24 12.92
N GLY A 71 5.69 -3.34 12.82
CA GLY A 71 7.04 -3.40 12.25
C GLY A 71 8.04 -2.43 12.90
N GLY A 72 7.85 -2.06 14.17
CA GLY A 72 8.70 -1.09 14.87
C GLY A 72 8.39 0.38 14.56
N THR A 73 7.41 0.66 13.69
CA THR A 73 6.89 2.02 13.47
C THR A 73 6.06 2.50 14.66
N GLY A 74 6.28 3.74 15.09
CA GLY A 74 5.56 4.36 16.21
C GLY A 74 4.05 4.41 15.99
N GLU A 75 3.26 4.26 17.05
CA GLU A 75 1.80 4.37 16.98
C GLU A 75 1.35 5.80 16.64
N LEU A 76 0.17 5.92 16.03
CA LEU A 76 -0.53 7.20 15.93
C LEU A 76 -0.93 7.71 17.33
N PRO A 77 -0.96 9.04 17.54
CA PRO A 77 -1.64 9.65 18.69
C PRO A 77 -3.08 9.12 18.82
N SER A 78 -3.56 8.99 20.06
CA SER A 78 -4.89 8.40 20.29
C SER A 78 -6.03 9.20 19.67
N ASP A 79 -5.90 10.51 19.60
CA ASP A 79 -6.83 11.46 18.97
C ASP A 79 -6.78 11.44 17.44
N GLU A 80 -5.66 10.95 16.86
CA GLU A 80 -5.50 10.77 15.41
C GLU A 80 -5.78 9.33 14.94
N PHE A 81 -6.13 8.44 15.84
CA PHE A 81 -6.30 7.02 15.53
C PHE A 81 -7.57 6.76 14.70
N SER A 82 -7.44 6.91 13.38
CA SER A 82 -8.49 6.74 12.37
C SER A 82 -7.87 6.43 11.01
N LEU A 83 -8.65 5.99 10.02
CA LEU A 83 -8.15 5.84 8.64
C LEU A 83 -7.61 7.17 8.08
N ALA A 84 -8.24 8.30 8.44
CA ALA A 84 -7.74 9.62 8.06
C ALA A 84 -6.39 9.94 8.71
N GLY A 85 -6.17 9.54 9.96
CA GLY A 85 -4.88 9.68 10.63
C GLY A 85 -3.79 8.82 9.99
N TYR A 86 -4.10 7.58 9.61
CA TYR A 86 -3.18 6.73 8.82
C TYR A 86 -2.87 7.35 7.46
N ALA A 87 -3.86 7.88 6.76
CA ALA A 87 -3.67 8.56 5.47
C ALA A 87 -2.76 9.79 5.59
N ARG A 88 -2.98 10.62 6.63
CA ARG A 88 -2.12 11.76 6.93
C ARG A 88 -0.69 11.30 7.25
N TRP A 89 -0.53 10.27 8.08
CA TRP A 89 0.80 9.72 8.38
C TRP A 89 1.53 9.25 7.11
N VAL A 90 0.83 8.60 6.18
CA VAL A 90 1.40 8.22 4.87
C VAL A 90 1.86 9.44 4.09
N HIS A 91 1.07 10.52 4.07
CA HIS A 91 1.46 11.79 3.45
C HIS A 91 2.74 12.36 4.06
N ASP A 92 2.81 12.39 5.38
CA ASP A 92 3.95 12.93 6.12
C ASP A 92 5.20 12.06 5.96
N LEU A 93 5.04 10.73 5.86
CA LEU A 93 6.12 9.82 5.52
C LEU A 93 6.69 10.14 4.13
N LEU A 94 5.84 10.28 3.11
CA LEU A 94 6.28 10.60 1.76
C LEU A 94 7.01 11.95 1.70
N ALA A 95 6.56 12.94 2.49
CA ALA A 95 7.24 14.21 2.63
C ALA A 95 8.61 14.05 3.33
N ALA A 96 8.70 13.24 4.40
CA ALA A 96 9.96 12.95 5.08
C ALA A 96 10.97 12.18 4.22
N LEU A 97 10.51 11.53 3.16
CA LEU A 97 11.33 10.82 2.18
C LEU A 97 11.61 11.63 0.91
N ASP A 98 11.23 12.90 0.86
CA ASP A 98 11.34 13.80 -0.31
C ASP A 98 10.69 13.20 -1.57
N VAL A 99 9.62 12.44 -1.41
CA VAL A 99 8.83 11.88 -2.51
C VAL A 99 7.74 12.87 -2.87
N GLU A 100 7.95 13.70 -3.88
CA GLU A 100 6.99 14.73 -4.31
C GLU A 100 6.09 14.30 -5.47
N GLU A 101 6.54 13.36 -6.29
CA GLU A 101 5.83 12.87 -7.45
C GLU A 101 4.55 12.09 -7.10
N SER A 102 3.57 12.10 -8.00
CA SER A 102 2.39 11.24 -7.89
C SER A 102 2.77 9.78 -8.14
N LEU A 103 2.17 8.86 -7.38
CA LEU A 103 2.56 7.45 -7.33
C LEU A 103 1.36 6.53 -7.53
N VAL A 104 1.64 5.29 -7.91
CA VAL A 104 0.67 4.20 -7.81
C VAL A 104 0.57 3.81 -6.34
N VAL A 105 -0.64 3.82 -5.80
CA VAL A 105 -0.88 3.40 -4.41
C VAL A 105 -1.54 2.03 -4.43
N LEU A 106 -0.87 1.07 -3.83
CA LEU A 106 -1.31 -0.31 -3.71
C LEU A 106 -1.54 -0.63 -2.24
N GLY A 107 -2.72 -1.13 -1.91
CA GLY A 107 -3.04 -1.51 -0.55
C GLY A 107 -3.66 -2.90 -0.45
N HIS A 108 -3.15 -3.72 0.47
CA HIS A 108 -3.68 -5.03 0.79
C HIS A 108 -4.45 -5.00 2.10
N SER A 109 -5.66 -5.55 2.11
CA SER A 109 -6.48 -5.72 3.32
C SER A 109 -6.69 -4.39 4.07
N PHE A 110 -6.21 -4.26 5.32
CA PHE A 110 -6.23 -3.00 6.08
C PHE A 110 -5.49 -1.88 5.34
N GLY A 111 -4.33 -2.18 4.74
CA GLY A 111 -3.59 -1.23 3.92
C GLY A 111 -4.38 -0.74 2.70
N GLY A 112 -5.31 -1.55 2.18
CA GLY A 112 -6.24 -1.14 1.13
C GLY A 112 -7.19 -0.03 1.59
N GLY A 113 -7.73 -0.15 2.81
CA GLY A 113 -8.53 0.91 3.41
C GLY A 113 -7.75 2.20 3.64
N VAL A 114 -6.50 2.08 4.11
CA VAL A 114 -5.60 3.24 4.25
C VAL A 114 -5.29 3.86 2.88
N ALA A 115 -5.03 3.03 1.85
CA ALA A 115 -4.76 3.47 0.49
C ALA A 115 -5.93 4.25 -0.12
N ALA A 116 -7.15 3.73 0.02
CA ALA A 116 -8.36 4.41 -0.46
C ALA A 116 -8.57 5.76 0.23
N ARG A 117 -8.40 5.81 1.55
CA ARG A 117 -8.50 7.05 2.33
C ARG A 117 -7.39 8.03 1.95
N PHE A 118 -6.16 7.57 1.78
CA PHE A 118 -5.05 8.40 1.32
C PHE A 118 -5.31 8.98 -0.09
N ALA A 119 -5.80 8.15 -1.00
CA ALA A 119 -6.14 8.60 -2.35
C ALA A 119 -7.23 9.68 -2.35
N HIS A 120 -8.23 9.56 -1.47
CA HIS A 120 -9.27 10.55 -1.30
C HIS A 120 -8.73 11.86 -0.74
N ASP A 121 -8.02 11.80 0.39
CA ASP A 121 -7.56 13.00 1.11
C ASP A 121 -6.41 13.72 0.39
N HIS A 122 -5.61 12.99 -0.40
CA HIS A 122 -4.42 13.49 -1.10
C HIS A 122 -4.45 13.15 -2.60
N ARG A 123 -5.59 13.42 -3.27
CA ARG A 123 -5.86 13.03 -4.67
C ARG A 123 -4.71 13.37 -5.65
N ALA A 124 -4.09 14.53 -5.51
CA ALA A 124 -3.01 14.98 -6.37
C ALA A 124 -1.73 14.13 -6.26
N ARG A 125 -1.58 13.37 -5.17
CA ARG A 125 -0.45 12.48 -4.92
C ARG A 125 -0.63 11.09 -5.53
N VAL A 126 -1.83 10.78 -6.04
CA VAL A 126 -2.18 9.42 -6.49
C VAL A 126 -2.47 9.42 -7.98
N ARG A 127 -1.68 8.63 -8.71
CA ARG A 127 -1.82 8.39 -10.14
C ARG A 127 -2.87 7.31 -10.43
N SER A 128 -2.81 6.23 -9.69
CA SER A 128 -3.80 5.16 -9.69
C SER A 128 -3.84 4.45 -8.35
N LEU A 129 -4.97 3.83 -8.05
CA LEU A 129 -5.23 3.10 -6.81
C LEU A 129 -5.48 1.63 -7.12
N VAL A 130 -4.73 0.73 -6.47
CA VAL A 130 -4.90 -0.73 -6.58
C VAL A 130 -5.28 -1.28 -5.21
N LEU A 131 -6.47 -1.85 -5.10
CA LEU A 131 -7.00 -2.44 -3.89
C LEU A 131 -7.01 -3.97 -4.00
N VAL A 132 -6.30 -4.65 -3.09
CA VAL A 132 -6.17 -6.11 -3.08
C VAL A 132 -6.79 -6.67 -1.82
N ASN A 133 -7.84 -7.48 -1.95
CA ASN A 133 -8.56 -8.06 -0.81
C ASN A 133 -8.85 -7.02 0.29
N SER A 134 -9.30 -5.82 -0.13
CA SER A 134 -9.34 -4.62 0.69
C SER A 134 -10.56 -4.59 1.62
N ILE A 135 -10.37 -3.99 2.79
CA ILE A 135 -11.49 -3.51 3.64
C ILE A 135 -12.15 -2.27 3.02
N GLY A 136 -13.29 -1.86 3.54
CA GLY A 136 -13.95 -0.60 3.20
C GLY A 136 -15.23 -0.73 2.38
N GLY A 137 -15.54 -1.93 1.85
CA GLY A 137 -16.77 -2.20 1.13
C GLY A 137 -17.91 -2.67 2.05
N SER A 138 -18.05 -2.09 3.25
CA SER A 138 -19.12 -2.51 4.14
C SER A 138 -20.48 -2.22 3.52
N SER A 139 -21.21 -3.31 3.22
CA SER A 139 -22.51 -3.24 2.58
C SER A 139 -23.62 -2.99 3.61
N TRP A 140 -23.66 -1.81 4.21
CA TRP A 140 -24.67 -1.45 5.22
C TRP A 140 -26.12 -1.45 4.69
N ARG A 141 -26.37 -1.96 3.49
CA ARG A 141 -27.72 -2.09 2.95
C ARG A 141 -28.18 -3.54 2.94
N LYS A 142 -29.06 -3.84 3.89
CA LYS A 142 -29.87 -5.05 4.09
C LYS A 142 -29.27 -6.17 4.96
N GLY A 143 -29.23 -5.95 6.24
CA GLY A 143 -30.02 -6.75 7.23
C GLY A 143 -29.50 -8.11 7.65
N GLN A 144 -28.55 -8.82 7.00
CA GLN A 144 -28.19 -10.16 7.47
C GLN A 144 -26.69 -10.52 7.38
N VAL A 145 -25.97 -10.12 6.36
CA VAL A 145 -24.57 -10.57 6.18
C VAL A 145 -23.58 -9.76 7.01
N LEU A 146 -23.86 -8.50 7.27
CA LEU A 146 -22.95 -7.60 8.01
C LEU A 146 -23.03 -7.70 9.53
N ARG A 147 -24.14 -8.18 10.05
CA ARG A 147 -24.16 -8.58 11.44
C ARG A 147 -23.01 -9.54 11.73
N SER A 148 -22.70 -10.43 10.79
CA SER A 148 -21.61 -11.40 10.96
C SER A 148 -20.20 -10.80 10.90
N ILE A 149 -19.92 -9.71 10.17
CA ILE A 149 -18.56 -9.11 10.12
C ILE A 149 -18.32 -8.18 11.31
N THR A 150 -19.29 -7.33 11.64
CA THR A 150 -19.19 -6.43 12.80
C THR A 150 -19.39 -7.14 14.14
N GLU A 151 -20.12 -8.25 14.15
CA GLU A 151 -20.35 -9.09 15.32
C GLU A 151 -19.39 -10.29 15.41
N ARG A 152 -18.63 -10.60 14.35
CA ARG A 152 -17.55 -11.59 14.44
C ARG A 152 -16.54 -11.15 15.48
N PRO A 153 -16.37 -11.94 16.56
CA PRO A 153 -15.34 -11.62 17.55
C PRO A 153 -13.97 -11.60 16.87
N LEU A 154 -13.03 -10.78 17.35
CA LEU A 154 -11.68 -10.69 16.80
C LEU A 154 -10.95 -12.04 16.75
N TRP A 155 -11.29 -12.97 17.66
CA TRP A 155 -10.75 -14.32 17.66
C TRP A 155 -11.24 -15.16 16.46
N ASP A 156 -12.41 -14.87 15.90
CA ASP A 156 -12.95 -15.56 14.72
C ASP A 156 -12.12 -15.20 13.47
N TRP A 157 -11.65 -13.97 13.35
CA TRP A 157 -10.69 -13.57 12.32
C TRP A 157 -9.37 -14.35 12.46
N GLY A 158 -8.91 -14.54 13.70
CA GLY A 158 -7.74 -15.36 14.01
C GLY A 158 -7.93 -16.84 13.69
N LEU A 159 -9.15 -17.38 13.84
CA LEU A 159 -9.48 -18.77 13.50
C LEU A 159 -9.63 -19.03 11.99
N HIS A 160 -10.02 -18.01 11.21
CA HIS A 160 -10.06 -18.13 9.74
C HIS A 160 -8.68 -17.98 9.11
N PHE A 161 -7.72 -17.38 9.83
CA PHE A 161 -6.34 -17.28 9.39
C PHE A 161 -5.68 -18.64 9.07
N PRO A 162 -5.85 -19.72 9.87
CA PRO A 162 -5.40 -21.07 9.49
C PRO A 162 -6.13 -21.62 8.25
N GLY A 163 -7.43 -21.35 8.10
CA GLY A 163 -8.23 -21.76 6.93
C GLY A 163 -7.82 -21.04 5.64
N ASP A 164 -7.33 -19.80 5.78
CA ASP A 164 -6.83 -18.97 4.68
C ASP A 164 -5.49 -19.47 4.14
N VAL A 165 -4.79 -20.30 4.92
CA VAL A 165 -3.47 -20.88 4.59
C VAL A 165 -3.60 -22.25 3.94
N PHE A 166 -4.82 -22.87 3.85
CA PHE A 166 -5.01 -24.13 3.12
C PHE A 166 -5.21 -23.89 1.60
N PRO A 167 -4.50 -24.58 0.73
CA PRO A 167 -3.89 -25.90 0.82
C PRO A 167 -2.49 -25.91 1.44
N LEU A 168 -2.10 -27.00 2.08
CA LEU A 168 -0.86 -27.21 2.84
C LEU A 168 0.42 -26.62 2.19
N ARG A 169 0.48 -26.57 0.84
CA ARG A 169 1.61 -25.99 0.10
C ARG A 169 1.72 -24.45 0.25
N GLN A 170 0.60 -23.75 0.43
CA GLN A 170 0.60 -22.30 0.68
C GLN A 170 0.92 -22.00 2.14
N ALA A 171 0.42 -22.85 3.06
CA ALA A 171 0.70 -22.75 4.47
C ALA A 171 2.20 -22.73 4.78
N THR A 172 2.93 -23.68 4.25
CA THR A 172 4.38 -23.81 4.49
C THR A 172 5.19 -22.63 3.98
N ARG A 173 4.68 -21.89 3.01
CA ARG A 173 5.33 -20.70 2.45
C ARG A 173 4.91 -19.40 3.18
N VAL A 174 3.63 -19.24 3.48
CA VAL A 174 3.08 -18.02 4.06
C VAL A 174 3.29 -17.93 5.57
N LEU A 175 3.13 -19.04 6.30
CA LEU A 175 3.25 -19.04 7.77
C LEU A 175 4.60 -18.53 8.29
N PRO A 176 5.76 -18.94 7.78
CA PRO A 176 7.05 -18.41 8.26
C PRO A 176 7.14 -16.90 8.04
N VAL A 177 6.79 -16.43 6.84
CA VAL A 177 6.88 -15.02 6.45
C VAL A 177 5.94 -14.14 7.28
N VAL A 178 4.71 -14.60 7.51
CA VAL A 178 3.76 -13.89 8.38
C VAL A 178 4.22 -13.90 9.84
N ALA A 179 4.82 -14.99 10.31
CA ALA A 179 5.29 -15.09 11.70
C ALA A 179 6.44 -14.10 12.00
N GLU A 180 7.25 -13.74 10.99
CA GLU A 180 8.34 -12.77 11.14
C GLU A 180 7.85 -11.40 11.65
N ASP A 181 6.67 -10.94 11.23
CA ASP A 181 6.11 -9.67 11.69
C ASP A 181 5.06 -9.87 12.79
N LEU A 182 4.17 -10.87 12.65
CA LEU A 182 3.06 -11.09 13.57
C LEU A 182 3.53 -11.33 15.01
N LEU A 183 4.52 -12.20 15.21
CA LEU A 183 4.99 -12.53 16.57
C LEU A 183 5.66 -11.32 17.25
N PRO A 184 6.59 -10.59 16.63
CA PRO A 184 7.13 -9.37 17.21
C PRO A 184 6.05 -8.31 17.47
N ASN A 185 5.09 -8.13 16.56
CA ASN A 185 4.01 -7.16 16.72
C ASN A 185 3.09 -7.54 17.90
N LEU A 186 2.77 -8.83 18.04
CA LEU A 186 1.99 -9.33 19.18
C LEU A 186 2.71 -9.13 20.53
N MET A 187 4.03 -9.33 20.54
CA MET A 187 4.82 -9.16 21.77
C MET A 187 5.05 -7.68 22.12
N ARG A 188 5.30 -6.84 21.12
CA ARG A 188 5.63 -5.42 21.34
C ARG A 188 4.38 -4.56 21.54
N ASN A 189 3.31 -4.83 20.79
CA ASN A 189 2.14 -3.96 20.76
C ASN A 189 0.82 -4.72 20.58
N PRO A 190 0.40 -5.59 21.52
CA PRO A 190 -0.86 -6.34 21.43
C PRO A 190 -2.09 -5.42 21.36
N ARG A 191 -1.98 -4.21 21.94
CA ARG A 191 -3.07 -3.22 21.91
C ARG A 191 -3.31 -2.68 20.49
N ALA A 192 -2.25 -2.41 19.71
CA ALA A 192 -2.38 -1.96 18.33
C ALA A 192 -3.12 -3.02 17.49
N ILE A 193 -2.81 -4.31 17.67
CA ILE A 193 -3.47 -5.40 16.96
C ILE A 193 -4.99 -5.32 17.15
N VAL A 194 -5.46 -5.20 18.41
CA VAL A 194 -6.89 -5.12 18.73
C VAL A 194 -7.52 -3.81 18.22
N ARG A 195 -6.84 -2.67 18.41
CA ARG A 195 -7.34 -1.36 17.98
C ARG A 195 -7.50 -1.29 16.46
N VAL A 196 -6.47 -1.73 15.71
CA VAL A 196 -6.49 -1.72 14.24
C VAL A 196 -7.52 -2.69 13.68
N ALA A 197 -7.65 -3.89 14.25
CA ALA A 197 -8.73 -4.82 13.85
C ALA A 197 -10.12 -4.20 14.06
N ASN A 198 -10.34 -3.49 15.19
CA ASN A 198 -11.59 -2.79 15.43
C ASN A 198 -11.84 -1.63 14.44
N LEU A 199 -10.78 -0.92 14.03
CA LEU A 199 -10.87 0.11 13.00
C LEU A 199 -11.21 -0.53 11.64
N ALA A 200 -10.48 -1.58 11.26
CA ALA A 200 -10.64 -2.27 9.98
C ALA A 200 -12.08 -2.82 9.78
N ARG A 201 -12.65 -3.49 10.78
CA ARG A 201 -13.99 -4.08 10.67
C ARG A 201 -15.11 -3.04 10.58
N ARG A 202 -14.87 -1.79 10.97
CA ARG A 202 -15.85 -0.69 10.93
C ARG A 202 -15.66 0.22 9.72
N ALA A 203 -14.65 -0.05 8.89
CA ALA A 203 -14.33 0.78 7.74
C ALA A 203 -15.46 0.73 6.71
N ASP A 204 -15.99 1.89 6.38
CA ASP A 204 -16.89 2.14 5.25
C ASP A 204 -16.29 3.27 4.42
N LEU A 205 -15.84 2.95 3.22
CA LEU A 205 -15.12 3.88 2.33
C LEU A 205 -15.86 4.10 1.00
N ARG A 206 -17.16 3.79 0.97
CA ARG A 206 -17.94 3.92 -0.27
C ARG A 206 -18.03 5.37 -0.72
N ALA A 207 -18.23 6.30 0.21
CA ALA A 207 -18.30 7.73 -0.13
C ALA A 207 -16.98 8.25 -0.69
N GLU A 208 -15.84 7.82 -0.11
CA GLU A 208 -14.51 8.16 -0.60
C GLU A 208 -14.27 7.58 -2.00
N LEU A 209 -14.67 6.33 -2.24
CA LEU A 209 -14.52 5.68 -3.54
C LEU A 209 -15.44 6.29 -4.62
N GLU A 210 -16.66 6.68 -4.27
CA GLU A 210 -17.55 7.43 -5.14
C GLU A 210 -16.93 8.79 -5.54
N ALA A 211 -16.36 9.52 -4.58
CA ALA A 211 -15.65 10.77 -4.84
C ALA A 211 -14.41 10.56 -5.72
N LEU A 212 -13.66 9.47 -5.52
CA LEU A 212 -12.51 9.11 -6.34
C LEU A 212 -12.92 8.77 -7.78
N ARG A 213 -14.01 8.01 -7.97
CA ARG A 213 -14.63 7.75 -9.29
C ARG A 213 -14.98 9.06 -9.99
N ASP A 214 -15.67 9.95 -9.29
CA ASP A 214 -16.14 11.23 -9.85
C ASP A 214 -14.95 12.17 -10.19
N SER A 215 -13.81 11.99 -9.51
CA SER A 215 -12.54 12.68 -9.82
C SER A 215 -11.78 12.08 -11.00
N GLY A 216 -12.26 10.96 -11.59
CA GLY A 216 -11.59 10.25 -12.68
C GLY A 216 -10.30 9.53 -12.26
N LEU A 217 -10.12 9.19 -10.98
CA LEU A 217 -8.96 8.39 -10.56
C LEU A 217 -9.07 6.96 -11.11
N PRO A 218 -8.06 6.43 -11.82
CA PRO A 218 -8.02 5.02 -12.17
C PRO A 218 -7.97 4.16 -10.89
N VAL A 219 -8.93 3.24 -10.76
CA VAL A 219 -9.01 2.30 -9.63
C VAL A 219 -9.06 0.88 -10.16
N THR A 220 -8.24 0.00 -9.62
CA THR A 220 -8.26 -1.45 -9.85
C THR A 220 -8.59 -2.15 -8.55
N ILE A 221 -9.53 -3.09 -8.57
CA ILE A 221 -9.93 -3.87 -7.41
C ILE A 221 -9.73 -5.35 -7.72
N ILE A 222 -8.91 -6.01 -6.89
CA ILE A 222 -8.59 -7.43 -7.03
C ILE A 222 -9.06 -8.15 -5.77
N TRP A 223 -9.74 -9.27 -5.96
CA TRP A 223 -10.24 -10.08 -4.85
C TRP A 223 -10.02 -11.58 -5.13
N ALA A 224 -9.61 -12.31 -4.11
CA ALA A 224 -9.39 -13.74 -4.20
C ALA A 224 -10.68 -14.52 -3.87
N GLN A 225 -11.06 -15.44 -4.76
CA GLN A 225 -12.36 -16.14 -4.67
C GLN A 225 -12.54 -16.99 -3.39
N ARG A 226 -11.45 -17.37 -2.72
CA ARG A 226 -11.43 -18.11 -1.46
C ARG A 226 -11.00 -17.24 -0.28
N ASP A 227 -11.18 -15.93 -0.37
CA ASP A 227 -10.92 -15.03 0.75
C ASP A 227 -11.94 -15.27 1.87
N GLY A 228 -11.48 -15.86 2.98
CA GLY A 228 -12.30 -16.10 4.17
C GLY A 228 -12.42 -14.89 5.10
N ILE A 229 -11.66 -13.81 4.85
CA ILE A 229 -11.61 -12.60 5.68
C ILE A 229 -12.49 -11.50 5.09
N ILE A 230 -12.28 -11.17 3.82
CA ILE A 230 -13.05 -10.17 3.08
C ILE A 230 -14.12 -10.88 2.26
N PRO A 231 -15.40 -10.79 2.62
CA PRO A 231 -16.46 -11.48 1.91
C PRO A 231 -16.70 -10.85 0.53
N ARG A 232 -17.26 -11.66 -0.36
CA ARG A 232 -17.56 -11.28 -1.75
C ARG A 232 -18.42 -10.02 -1.83
N GLU A 233 -19.40 -9.90 -0.95
CA GLU A 233 -20.30 -8.74 -0.90
C GLU A 233 -19.54 -7.43 -0.60
N SER A 234 -18.47 -7.50 0.21
CA SER A 234 -17.60 -6.34 0.46
C SER A 234 -16.82 -5.95 -0.80
N PHE A 235 -16.28 -6.94 -1.51
CA PHE A 235 -15.62 -6.72 -2.81
C PHE A 235 -16.58 -6.10 -3.84
N GLU A 236 -17.79 -6.65 -3.98
CA GLU A 236 -18.80 -6.14 -4.90
C GLU A 236 -19.21 -4.69 -4.54
N ALA A 237 -19.32 -4.37 -3.25
CA ALA A 237 -19.62 -3.01 -2.80
C ALA A 237 -18.51 -2.02 -3.12
N LEU A 238 -17.23 -2.42 -3.03
CA LEU A 238 -16.10 -1.61 -3.48
C LEU A 238 -16.16 -1.34 -4.99
N CYS A 239 -16.45 -2.38 -5.79
CA CYS A 239 -16.59 -2.25 -7.25
C CYS A 239 -17.72 -1.29 -7.63
N VAL A 240 -18.89 -1.42 -7.00
CA VAL A 240 -20.03 -0.52 -7.24
C VAL A 240 -19.69 0.92 -6.89
N ALA A 241 -19.09 1.18 -5.73
CA ALA A 241 -18.71 2.52 -5.30
C ALA A 241 -17.68 3.17 -6.23
N SER A 242 -16.69 2.39 -6.67
CA SER A 242 -15.64 2.85 -7.58
C SER A 242 -16.08 2.92 -9.04
N GLY A 243 -17.22 2.31 -9.40
CA GLY A 243 -17.70 2.24 -10.77
C GLY A 243 -16.81 1.40 -11.71
N VAL A 244 -16.14 0.38 -11.15
CA VAL A 244 -15.22 -0.48 -11.91
C VAL A 244 -15.66 -1.94 -11.85
N GLU A 245 -15.30 -2.70 -12.88
CA GLU A 245 -15.38 -4.15 -12.87
C GLU A 245 -14.14 -4.69 -12.13
N GLY A 246 -14.37 -5.42 -11.02
CA GLY A 246 -13.26 -5.98 -10.24
C GLY A 246 -12.69 -7.25 -10.84
N THR A 247 -11.44 -7.53 -10.55
CA THR A 247 -10.75 -8.77 -10.97
C THR A 247 -10.84 -9.82 -9.88
N VAL A 248 -11.36 -11.00 -10.23
CA VAL A 248 -11.38 -12.16 -9.32
C VAL A 248 -10.24 -13.10 -9.66
N VAL A 249 -9.41 -13.41 -8.66
CA VAL A 249 -8.28 -14.33 -8.80
C VAL A 249 -8.50 -15.61 -7.99
N ASP A 250 -7.87 -16.70 -8.39
CA ASP A 250 -7.82 -17.90 -7.57
C ASP A 250 -6.83 -17.71 -6.43
N GLY A 251 -7.25 -17.97 -5.19
CA GLY A 251 -6.41 -17.81 -4.01
C GLY A 251 -7.22 -17.53 -2.76
N SER A 252 -6.52 -17.39 -1.64
CA SER A 252 -7.03 -16.99 -0.34
C SER A 252 -6.71 -15.50 -0.06
N HIS A 253 -7.02 -15.00 1.14
CA HIS A 253 -6.72 -13.62 1.52
C HIS A 253 -5.25 -13.22 1.29
N SER A 254 -4.33 -14.12 1.63
CA SER A 254 -2.88 -13.89 1.55
C SER A 254 -2.24 -14.41 0.25
N TRP A 255 -3.00 -14.56 -0.84
CA TRP A 255 -2.52 -15.14 -2.10
C TRP A 255 -1.31 -14.41 -2.69
N LEU A 256 -1.22 -13.09 -2.55
CA LEU A 256 -0.09 -12.30 -3.03
C LEU A 256 1.21 -12.62 -2.29
N LEU A 257 1.13 -13.07 -1.03
CA LEU A 257 2.28 -13.52 -0.25
C LEU A 257 2.66 -14.97 -0.62
N ALA A 258 1.67 -15.78 -0.99
CA ALA A 258 1.87 -17.16 -1.41
C ALA A 258 2.50 -17.25 -2.80
N ASP A 259 2.15 -16.35 -3.70
CA ASP A 259 2.62 -16.30 -5.09
C ASP A 259 2.91 -14.85 -5.55
N PRO A 260 4.01 -14.25 -5.07
CA PRO A 260 4.38 -12.87 -5.40
C PRO A 260 4.62 -12.65 -6.90
N ASP A 261 5.15 -13.63 -7.62
CA ASP A 261 5.39 -13.52 -9.05
C ASP A 261 4.07 -13.40 -9.82
N ARG A 262 3.09 -14.24 -9.51
CA ARG A 262 1.75 -14.14 -10.07
C ARG A 262 1.07 -12.82 -9.71
N PHE A 263 1.27 -12.34 -8.49
CA PHE A 263 0.77 -11.02 -8.11
C PHE A 263 1.36 -9.94 -9.01
N GLY A 264 2.68 -9.95 -9.23
CA GLY A 264 3.35 -9.07 -10.16
C GLY A 264 2.74 -9.12 -11.58
N GLU A 265 2.44 -10.32 -12.09
CA GLU A 265 1.79 -10.50 -13.40
C GLU A 265 0.39 -9.88 -13.44
N VAL A 266 -0.42 -10.07 -12.40
CA VAL A 266 -1.79 -9.52 -12.31
C VAL A 266 -1.80 -7.99 -12.36
N ILE A 267 -0.87 -7.32 -11.67
CA ILE A 267 -0.81 -5.84 -11.64
C ILE A 267 0.00 -5.24 -12.80
N THR A 268 0.60 -6.07 -13.68
CA THR A 268 1.47 -5.58 -14.76
C THR A 268 0.78 -4.54 -15.63
N ASN A 269 -0.50 -4.73 -15.95
CA ASN A 269 -1.23 -3.80 -16.79
C ASN A 269 -1.42 -2.44 -16.11
N ASP A 270 -1.74 -2.42 -14.81
CA ASP A 270 -1.91 -1.19 -14.03
C ASP A 270 -0.62 -0.39 -13.97
N VAL A 271 0.51 -1.08 -13.75
CA VAL A 271 1.84 -0.48 -13.75
C VAL A 271 2.19 0.10 -15.11
N ARG A 272 1.95 -0.62 -16.20
CA ARG A 272 2.23 -0.15 -17.58
C ARG A 272 1.42 1.08 -17.95
N ILE A 273 0.12 1.10 -17.62
CA ILE A 273 -0.74 2.25 -17.87
C ILE A 273 -0.22 3.48 -17.11
N ALA A 274 0.15 3.31 -15.84
CA ALA A 274 0.70 4.38 -15.03
C ALA A 274 2.07 4.88 -15.56
N GLN A 275 2.94 3.98 -16.02
CA GLN A 275 4.23 4.31 -16.64
C GLN A 275 4.03 5.12 -17.93
N ALA A 276 3.15 4.67 -18.83
CA ALA A 276 2.86 5.36 -20.08
C ALA A 276 2.31 6.79 -19.84
N ALA A 277 1.40 6.94 -18.88
CA ALA A 277 0.90 8.25 -18.48
C ALA A 277 2.00 9.18 -17.95
N ARG A 278 2.92 8.65 -17.12
CA ARG A 278 4.07 9.42 -16.61
C ARG A 278 5.00 9.87 -17.73
N GLU A 279 5.31 8.99 -18.68
CA GLU A 279 6.15 9.33 -19.83
C GLU A 279 5.57 10.45 -20.68
N LEU A 280 4.27 10.42 -20.94
CA LEU A 280 3.57 11.48 -21.66
C LEU A 280 3.65 12.83 -20.91
N GLU A 281 3.48 12.83 -19.58
CA GLU A 281 3.62 14.04 -18.77
C GLU A 281 5.03 14.61 -18.82
N LEU A 282 6.07 13.76 -18.69
CA LEU A 282 7.47 14.18 -18.77
C LEU A 282 7.82 14.75 -20.14
N GLN A 283 7.24 14.22 -21.22
CA GLN A 283 7.41 14.74 -22.58
C GLN A 283 6.67 16.06 -22.80
N ALA A 284 5.53 16.27 -22.15
CA ALA A 284 4.74 17.49 -22.25
C ALA A 284 5.33 18.68 -21.49
N VAL A 285 6.25 18.44 -20.52
CA VAL A 285 6.96 19.53 -19.83
C VAL A 285 7.90 20.22 -20.81
N PRO A 286 7.71 21.53 -21.10
CA PRO A 286 8.59 22.25 -22.00
C PRO A 286 10.02 22.19 -21.48
N LYS A 287 10.99 21.79 -22.30
CA LYS A 287 12.41 21.88 -21.97
C LYS A 287 12.72 23.36 -21.68
N ARG A 288 12.62 23.79 -20.43
CA ARG A 288 13.10 25.10 -20.00
C ARG A 288 14.55 25.18 -20.45
N ARG A 289 14.84 26.11 -21.39
CA ARG A 289 16.20 26.45 -21.78
C ARG A 289 17.02 26.54 -20.51
N ARG A 290 18.06 25.72 -20.40
CA ARG A 290 19.15 25.91 -19.44
C ARG A 290 19.75 27.29 -19.70
N GLY A 291 19.18 28.32 -19.07
CA GLY A 291 19.74 29.65 -19.06
C GLY A 291 21.08 29.56 -18.36
N MET A 292 22.15 29.86 -19.09
CA MET A 292 23.47 30.08 -18.57
C MET A 292 23.36 31.02 -17.35
N ARG A 293 23.59 30.49 -16.14
CA ARG A 293 23.89 31.32 -15.00
C ARG A 293 25.22 32.03 -15.36
N ARG A 294 25.14 33.30 -15.73
CA ARG A 294 26.31 34.18 -15.72
C ARG A 294 26.82 34.18 -14.29
N VAL A 295 27.96 33.59 -14.07
CA VAL A 295 28.77 33.78 -12.88
C VAL A 295 29.24 35.23 -12.95
N SER A 296 28.64 36.12 -12.15
CA SER A 296 29.17 37.45 -11.91
C SER A 296 30.38 37.29 -10.99
N THR A 297 31.57 37.48 -11.57
CA THR A 297 32.80 37.62 -10.83
C THR A 297 32.72 38.89 -9.99
N LEU A 298 32.52 38.74 -8.69
CA LEU A 298 32.70 39.81 -7.72
C LEU A 298 34.21 40.09 -7.59
N THR A 299 34.64 41.23 -8.12
CA THR A 299 35.96 41.77 -7.89
C THR A 299 36.08 42.24 -6.42
N PRO A 300 37.11 41.86 -5.68
CA PRO A 300 37.27 42.35 -4.31
C PRO A 300 37.64 43.82 -4.32
N ARG A 301 36.86 44.67 -3.61
CA ARG A 301 37.25 46.05 -3.28
C ARG A 301 38.47 45.99 -2.36
N ARG A 302 39.60 46.64 -2.81
CA ARG A 302 40.70 46.99 -1.94
C ARG A 302 40.24 48.13 -1.02
N GLU A 303 40.24 47.88 0.27
CA GLU A 303 40.23 48.96 1.26
C GLU A 303 41.59 49.65 1.26
N ALA A 304 41.59 50.96 1.02
CA ALA A 304 42.74 51.83 1.27
C ALA A 304 42.75 52.19 2.76
N VAL A 305 43.88 51.93 3.36
CA VAL A 305 44.24 52.42 4.70
C VAL A 305 44.72 53.86 4.51
N ASP A 306 44.13 54.77 5.26
CA ASP A 306 44.72 55.96 5.85
C ASP A 306 44.12 56.22 7.22
#